data_32d878a4292756e3929eda8e99eb652f
#
_entry.id   32d878a4292756e3929eda8e99eb652f
#
_cell.length_a   1.000
_cell.length_b   1.000
_cell.length_c   1.000
_cell.angle_alpha   90.00
_cell.angle_beta   90.00
_cell.angle_gamma   90.00
#
_symmetry.space_group_name_H-M   'P 1'
#
loop_
_entity.id
_entity.type
_entity.pdbx_description
1 polymer ?
#
loop_
_entity_poly.entity_id
_entity_poly.type
_entity_poly.pdbx_seq_one_letter_code
_entity_poly.pdbx_strand_id
1 'polypeptide(L)'
;MPQHLSSPQLVILSPAAYPGSADGAIDPVGHGTGAFILKQANGSSGATLERNDKYWGTKATAPGIDVTYVPDGAARANALRTDTADIVEAVPVAQVGNIDKNLLHEVATPRTSTLYLNTRSGPFADPALRAAARNAVDPAALIKTVFEGHADLPVGLLGPAVPWAAELRAWKKETYPGASGAAATGKVPGATAAGTVPAGTAITLASYTDRPELGEMVPLLAQQLEAAGFKVTQDVREYNQIESEALAGKFHAVLVSRSTVLDSGDAVAYMTADFSSSGSYSMSGLHDEKVDAAISKAAATQPGDERRKAIMAAEQAILVSGAAIPLAHERVIQGEASGVTGAQRDPGERALITSATTVKK
;
A
#
# COMPACT_ATOMS: atom_id res chain seq x y z
N MET A 1 9.63 3.85 19.61
CA MET A 1 8.62 4.50 20.48
C MET A 1 8.15 5.85 19.92
N PRO A 2 8.97 6.93 19.76
CA PRO A 2 8.42 8.21 19.28
C PRO A 2 7.72 8.11 17.91
N GLN A 3 8.26 7.34 16.98
CA GLN A 3 7.70 7.14 15.64
C GLN A 3 6.30 6.49 15.67
N HIS A 4 6.02 5.59 16.60
CA HIS A 4 4.70 4.97 16.72
C HIS A 4 3.64 5.98 17.20
N LEU A 5 4.06 7.00 17.97
CA LEU A 5 3.17 8.05 18.46
C LEU A 5 2.79 9.07 17.35
N SER A 6 3.41 9.00 16.17
CA SER A 6 3.05 9.84 15.03
C SER A 6 1.88 9.27 14.20
N SER A 7 1.35 8.11 14.56
CA SER A 7 0.18 7.53 13.89
C SER A 7 -1.02 8.48 13.98
N PRO A 8 -1.77 8.70 12.89
CA PRO A 8 -3.00 9.47 12.91
C PRO A 8 -4.05 8.92 13.88
N GLN A 9 -3.96 7.64 14.25
CA GLN A 9 -4.85 7.01 15.23
C GLN A 9 -4.57 7.43 16.67
N LEU A 10 -3.41 8.08 16.92
CA LEU A 10 -2.97 8.53 18.24
C LEU A 10 -2.98 10.06 18.35
N VAL A 11 -3.81 10.73 17.56
CA VAL A 11 -3.96 12.20 17.65
C VAL A 11 -4.49 12.61 19.02
N ILE A 12 -3.99 13.73 19.53
CA ILE A 12 -4.46 14.33 20.78
C ILE A 12 -5.38 15.47 20.43
N LEU A 13 -6.65 15.33 20.82
CA LEU A 13 -7.65 16.38 20.72
C LEU A 13 -7.78 17.14 22.04
N SER A 14 -8.46 18.28 22.03
CA SER A 14 -8.76 18.99 23.28
C SER A 14 -9.67 18.12 24.18
N PRO A 15 -9.63 18.31 25.52
CA PRO A 15 -10.48 17.55 26.43
C PRO A 15 -11.98 17.62 26.09
N ALA A 16 -12.44 18.72 25.49
CA ALA A 16 -13.82 18.91 25.08
C ALA A 16 -14.28 17.98 23.93
N ALA A 17 -13.33 17.38 23.19
CA ALA A 17 -13.63 16.37 22.17
C ALA A 17 -14.10 15.03 22.77
N TYR A 18 -13.93 14.84 24.07
CA TYR A 18 -14.25 13.61 24.79
C TYR A 18 -15.45 13.83 25.71
N PRO A 19 -16.68 13.67 25.23
CA PRO A 19 -17.89 14.05 25.98
C PRO A 19 -18.18 13.16 27.19
N GLY A 20 -17.33 12.19 27.50
CA GLY A 20 -17.48 11.34 28.68
C GLY A 20 -18.62 10.32 28.58
N SER A 21 -19.15 10.07 27.40
CA SER A 21 -20.13 9.02 27.16
C SER A 21 -19.52 7.62 27.36
N ALA A 22 -20.31 6.68 27.87
CA ALA A 22 -19.86 5.31 28.18
C ALA A 22 -19.39 4.54 26.93
N ASP A 23 -19.76 4.98 25.75
CA ASP A 23 -19.45 4.46 24.42
C ASP A 23 -18.16 5.07 23.81
N GLY A 24 -17.52 6.02 24.51
CA GLY A 24 -16.23 6.58 24.09
C GLY A 24 -16.28 7.35 22.76
N ALA A 25 -17.48 7.78 22.33
CA ALA A 25 -17.62 8.57 21.10
C ALA A 25 -16.81 9.87 21.21
N ILE A 26 -16.02 10.16 20.17
CA ILE A 26 -15.19 11.37 20.07
C ILE A 26 -15.86 12.33 19.10
N ASP A 27 -16.03 13.59 19.51
CA ASP A 27 -16.43 14.67 18.60
C ASP A 27 -15.18 15.44 18.14
N PRO A 28 -14.71 15.27 16.92
CA PRO A 28 -13.53 15.98 16.41
C PRO A 28 -13.83 17.42 15.97
N VAL A 29 -15.11 17.79 15.84
CA VAL A 29 -15.53 19.10 15.29
C VAL A 29 -15.12 20.24 16.22
N GLY A 30 -14.31 21.16 15.71
CA GLY A 30 -13.82 22.32 16.47
C GLY A 30 -12.68 22.03 17.43
N HIS A 31 -12.23 20.78 17.57
CA HIS A 31 -11.31 20.34 18.62
C HIS A 31 -9.88 20.03 18.14
N GLY A 32 -9.60 20.17 16.85
CA GLY A 32 -8.25 20.01 16.30
C GLY A 32 -7.36 21.23 16.58
N THR A 33 -6.04 21.01 16.65
CA THR A 33 -5.02 22.05 16.89
C THR A 33 -4.18 22.36 15.66
N GLY A 34 -4.56 21.85 14.48
CA GLY A 34 -3.87 22.05 13.21
C GLY A 34 -4.08 23.44 12.59
N ALA A 35 -3.49 23.66 11.40
CA ALA A 35 -3.66 24.90 10.63
C ALA A 35 -5.11 25.13 10.15
N PHE A 36 -5.88 24.07 10.06
CA PHE A 36 -7.32 24.07 9.78
C PHE A 36 -8.07 23.31 10.86
N ILE A 37 -9.28 23.75 11.15
CA ILE A 37 -10.18 23.15 12.14
C ILE A 37 -11.34 22.51 11.38
N LEU A 38 -11.67 21.27 11.70
CA LEU A 38 -12.86 20.61 11.19
C LEU A 38 -14.11 21.36 11.67
N LYS A 39 -14.89 21.87 10.72
CA LYS A 39 -16.12 22.62 10.98
C LYS A 39 -17.33 21.70 10.94
N GLN A 40 -17.32 20.79 9.97
CA GLN A 40 -18.40 19.86 9.73
C GLN A 40 -17.87 18.58 9.09
N ALA A 41 -18.33 17.45 9.55
CA ALA A 41 -18.17 16.15 8.88
C ALA A 41 -19.54 15.73 8.31
N ASN A 42 -19.56 15.42 7.00
CA ASN A 42 -20.77 15.07 6.27
C ASN A 42 -20.81 13.56 5.98
N GLY A 43 -20.46 12.75 6.96
CA GLY A 43 -20.40 11.29 6.84
C GLY A 43 -19.48 10.85 5.70
N SER A 44 -19.98 10.02 4.79
CA SER A 44 -19.25 9.52 3.63
C SER A 44 -19.23 10.47 2.42
N SER A 45 -19.82 11.66 2.50
CA SER A 45 -19.87 12.60 1.37
C SER A 45 -18.78 13.65 1.39
N GLY A 46 -18.23 13.99 2.56
CA GLY A 46 -17.15 14.97 2.64
C GLY A 46 -17.00 15.63 4.00
N ALA A 47 -16.24 16.73 4.03
CA ALA A 47 -16.01 17.53 5.22
C ALA A 47 -15.71 18.99 4.84
N THR A 48 -15.97 19.92 5.75
CA THR A 48 -15.60 21.33 5.63
C THR A 48 -14.67 21.70 6.78
N LEU A 49 -13.56 22.31 6.45
CA LEU A 49 -12.58 22.83 7.41
C LEU A 49 -12.44 24.36 7.24
N GLU A 50 -12.25 25.06 8.32
CA GLU A 50 -11.95 26.50 8.33
C GLU A 50 -10.53 26.76 8.83
N ARG A 51 -9.92 27.86 8.39
CA ARG A 51 -8.60 28.26 8.86
C ARG A 51 -8.61 28.47 10.37
N ASN A 52 -7.60 27.92 11.03
CA ASN A 52 -7.36 28.16 12.45
C ASN A 52 -6.55 29.45 12.67
N ASP A 53 -7.24 30.53 12.97
CA ASP A 53 -6.59 31.81 13.25
C ASP A 53 -5.73 31.82 14.54
N LYS A 54 -5.90 30.80 15.40
CA LYS A 54 -5.14 30.60 16.63
C LYS A 54 -4.05 29.53 16.49
N TYR A 55 -3.77 29.11 15.24
CA TYR A 55 -2.76 28.09 15.02
C TYR A 55 -1.39 28.56 15.52
N TRP A 56 -0.71 27.71 16.26
CA TRP A 56 0.61 27.99 16.86
C TRP A 56 1.75 28.03 15.86
N GLY A 57 1.58 27.46 14.67
CA GLY A 57 2.55 27.47 13.58
C GLY A 57 2.25 28.57 12.54
N THR A 58 2.72 28.38 11.31
CA THR A 58 2.47 29.33 10.22
C THR A 58 0.98 29.30 9.86
N LYS A 59 0.32 30.46 9.96
CA LYS A 59 -1.10 30.61 9.62
C LYS A 59 -1.34 30.25 8.14
N ALA A 60 -2.40 29.50 7.89
CA ALA A 60 -2.77 29.13 6.54
C ALA A 60 -3.18 30.35 5.70
N THR A 61 -2.79 30.35 4.43
CA THR A 61 -3.18 31.39 3.47
C THR A 61 -4.62 31.18 3.01
N ALA A 62 -5.00 29.92 2.71
CA ALA A 62 -6.36 29.57 2.33
C ALA A 62 -7.34 29.80 3.50
N PRO A 63 -8.57 30.27 3.24
CA PRO A 63 -9.57 30.52 4.28
C PRO A 63 -10.15 29.23 4.86
N GLY A 64 -10.12 28.13 4.11
CA GLY A 64 -10.66 26.82 4.48
C GLY A 64 -10.43 25.78 3.42
N ILE A 65 -10.99 24.60 3.63
CA ILE A 65 -10.92 23.45 2.74
C ILE A 65 -12.30 22.81 2.69
N ASP A 66 -12.81 22.61 1.47
CA ASP A 66 -13.99 21.78 1.23
C ASP A 66 -13.50 20.44 0.67
N VAL A 67 -13.81 19.35 1.37
CA VAL A 67 -13.44 17.99 0.99
C VAL A 67 -14.68 17.28 0.47
N THR A 68 -14.59 16.67 -0.70
CA THR A 68 -15.62 15.80 -1.26
C THR A 68 -15.06 14.40 -1.44
N TYR A 69 -15.71 13.40 -0.89
CA TYR A 69 -15.36 11.99 -1.08
C TYR A 69 -16.04 11.46 -2.33
N VAL A 70 -15.25 11.20 -3.36
CA VAL A 70 -15.72 10.73 -4.67
C VAL A 70 -15.13 9.33 -4.92
N PRO A 71 -15.88 8.24 -4.70
CA PRO A 71 -15.39 6.88 -4.90
C PRO A 71 -15.02 6.58 -6.35
N ASP A 72 -15.79 7.10 -7.30
CA ASP A 72 -15.55 6.89 -8.74
C ASP A 72 -14.35 7.68 -9.24
N GLY A 73 -13.34 6.97 -9.75
CA GLY A 73 -12.09 7.58 -10.22
C GLY A 73 -12.26 8.46 -11.47
N ALA A 74 -13.18 8.11 -12.36
CA ALA A 74 -13.45 8.93 -13.56
C ALA A 74 -14.14 10.25 -13.17
N ALA A 75 -15.05 10.21 -12.19
CA ALA A 75 -15.66 11.42 -11.65
C ALA A 75 -14.60 12.32 -10.96
N ARG A 76 -13.64 11.76 -10.23
CA ARG A 76 -12.53 12.54 -9.67
C ARG A 76 -11.68 13.22 -10.76
N ALA A 77 -11.30 12.47 -11.79
CA ALA A 77 -10.56 13.01 -12.91
C ALA A 77 -11.33 14.13 -13.65
N ASN A 78 -12.64 13.95 -13.81
CA ASN A 78 -13.50 14.97 -14.40
C ASN A 78 -13.59 16.22 -13.54
N ALA A 79 -13.63 16.11 -12.21
CA ALA A 79 -13.66 17.26 -11.32
C ALA A 79 -12.44 18.18 -11.51
N LEU A 80 -11.25 17.60 -11.73
CA LEU A 80 -10.05 18.37 -12.08
C LEU A 80 -10.18 19.05 -13.46
N ARG A 81 -10.66 18.32 -14.46
CA ARG A 81 -10.80 18.83 -15.85
C ARG A 81 -11.81 19.98 -15.98
N THR A 82 -12.79 20.02 -15.10
CA THR A 82 -13.88 21.02 -15.12
C THR A 82 -13.67 22.12 -14.07
N ASP A 83 -12.49 22.19 -13.45
CA ASP A 83 -12.15 23.14 -12.39
C ASP A 83 -13.15 23.13 -11.22
N THR A 84 -13.82 21.99 -10.97
CA THR A 84 -14.72 21.81 -9.84
C THR A 84 -13.99 21.28 -8.58
N ALA A 85 -12.75 20.82 -8.76
CA ALA A 85 -11.83 20.50 -7.68
C ALA A 85 -10.45 21.10 -7.99
N ASP A 86 -9.84 21.71 -6.97
CA ASP A 86 -8.49 22.28 -7.07
C ASP A 86 -7.41 21.20 -6.95
N ILE A 87 -7.62 20.22 -6.07
CA ILE A 87 -6.70 19.08 -5.84
C ILE A 87 -7.50 17.79 -5.89
N VAL A 88 -7.00 16.82 -6.62
CA VAL A 88 -7.60 15.48 -6.76
C VAL A 88 -6.57 14.43 -6.40
N GLU A 89 -6.89 13.62 -5.41
CA GLU A 89 -6.07 12.45 -5.04
C GLU A 89 -6.41 11.26 -5.94
N ALA A 90 -5.40 10.46 -6.24
CA ALA A 90 -5.52 9.18 -6.94
C ALA A 90 -6.32 9.28 -8.27
N VAL A 91 -5.80 10.05 -9.22
CA VAL A 91 -6.27 10.03 -10.62
C VAL A 91 -5.99 8.63 -11.19
N PRO A 92 -7.01 7.91 -11.70
CA PRO A 92 -6.78 6.59 -12.28
C PRO A 92 -5.87 6.65 -13.51
N VAL A 93 -5.03 5.64 -13.69
CA VAL A 93 -4.13 5.51 -14.86
C VAL A 93 -4.90 5.67 -16.17
N ALA A 94 -6.05 5.02 -16.33
CA ALA A 94 -6.89 5.11 -17.52
C ALA A 94 -7.39 6.52 -17.83
N GLN A 95 -7.30 7.48 -16.92
CA GLN A 95 -7.69 8.87 -17.12
C GLN A 95 -6.52 9.82 -17.41
N VAL A 96 -5.29 9.36 -17.22
CA VAL A 96 -4.07 10.18 -17.38
C VAL A 96 -3.99 10.79 -18.77
N GLY A 97 -4.26 10.02 -19.82
CA GLY A 97 -4.24 10.48 -21.20
C GLY A 97 -5.28 11.57 -21.54
N ASN A 98 -6.27 11.78 -20.67
CA ASN A 98 -7.37 12.75 -20.87
C ASN A 98 -7.16 14.07 -20.10
N ILE A 99 -6.06 14.21 -19.38
CA ILE A 99 -5.75 15.38 -18.52
C ILE A 99 -4.44 16.01 -18.99
N ASP A 100 -4.35 17.34 -18.90
CA ASP A 100 -3.07 18.02 -19.16
C ASP A 100 -2.01 17.49 -18.20
N LYS A 101 -0.91 16.98 -18.76
CA LYS A 101 0.21 16.42 -18.01
C LYS A 101 0.83 17.38 -16.99
N ASN A 102 0.70 18.69 -17.22
CA ASN A 102 1.21 19.70 -16.29
C ASN A 102 0.38 19.78 -14.99
N LEU A 103 -0.82 19.20 -14.98
CA LEU A 103 -1.72 19.13 -13.83
C LEU A 103 -1.54 17.81 -13.05
N LEU A 104 -0.73 16.88 -13.56
CA LEU A 104 -0.55 15.56 -12.98
C LEU A 104 0.83 15.40 -12.35
N HIS A 105 0.85 14.89 -11.14
CA HIS A 105 2.07 14.68 -10.36
C HIS A 105 2.11 13.27 -9.80
N GLU A 106 3.11 12.50 -10.21
CA GLU A 106 3.30 11.15 -9.69
C GLU A 106 4.08 11.19 -8.37
N VAL A 107 3.58 10.46 -7.39
CA VAL A 107 4.18 10.33 -6.06
C VAL A 107 4.40 8.86 -5.77
N ALA A 108 5.66 8.46 -5.60
CA ALA A 108 5.98 7.12 -5.12
C ALA A 108 5.47 6.94 -3.70
N THR A 109 4.65 5.91 -3.47
CA THR A 109 4.10 5.61 -2.15
C THR A 109 4.78 4.40 -1.54
N PRO A 110 4.76 4.22 -0.21
CA PRO A 110 5.25 3.01 0.43
C PRO A 110 4.25 1.84 0.28
N ARG A 111 3.46 1.85 -0.79
CA ARG A 111 2.54 0.75 -1.12
C ARG A 111 3.17 -0.20 -2.11
N THR A 112 2.90 -1.48 -1.85
CA THR A 112 3.32 -2.55 -2.76
C THR A 112 2.14 -3.47 -3.00
N SER A 113 1.75 -3.62 -4.27
CA SER A 113 0.86 -4.69 -4.69
C SER A 113 1.60 -6.01 -4.55
N THR A 114 1.06 -6.90 -3.72
CA THR A 114 1.72 -8.16 -3.34
C THR A 114 0.76 -9.32 -3.38
N LEU A 115 1.18 -10.43 -3.95
CA LEU A 115 0.46 -11.69 -3.90
C LEU A 115 0.89 -12.46 -2.65
N TYR A 116 -0.01 -12.63 -1.69
CA TYR A 116 0.19 -13.45 -0.49
C TYR A 116 -0.25 -14.87 -0.76
N LEU A 117 0.58 -15.85 -0.44
CA LEU A 117 0.32 -17.26 -0.63
C LEU A 117 0.03 -17.93 0.71
N ASN A 118 -1.08 -18.66 0.81
CA ASN A 118 -1.47 -19.37 2.03
C ASN A 118 -0.50 -20.52 2.31
N THR A 119 0.35 -20.35 3.32
CA THR A 119 1.37 -21.34 3.71
C THR A 119 0.86 -22.41 4.67
N ARG A 120 -0.35 -22.22 5.25
CA ARG A 120 -0.92 -23.15 6.26
C ARG A 120 -1.51 -24.40 5.62
N SER A 121 -2.12 -24.24 4.45
CA SER A 121 -2.92 -25.31 3.85
C SER A 121 -3.00 -25.19 2.33
N GLY A 122 -3.48 -26.25 1.69
CA GLY A 122 -3.63 -26.30 0.24
C GLY A 122 -2.28 -26.36 -0.50
N PRO A 123 -2.28 -26.06 -1.81
CA PRO A 123 -1.09 -26.22 -2.64
C PRO A 123 0.12 -25.41 -2.18
N PHE A 124 -0.10 -24.23 -1.66
CA PHE A 124 1.00 -23.34 -1.23
C PHE A 124 1.54 -23.64 0.17
N ALA A 125 1.07 -24.67 0.87
CA ALA A 125 1.81 -25.25 1.99
C ALA A 125 3.17 -25.82 1.53
N ASP A 126 3.25 -26.28 0.27
CA ASP A 126 4.50 -26.74 -0.35
C ASP A 126 5.37 -25.57 -0.81
N PRO A 127 6.60 -25.41 -0.27
CA PRO A 127 7.53 -24.37 -0.69
C PRO A 127 7.91 -24.42 -2.18
N ALA A 128 7.92 -25.64 -2.78
CA ALA A 128 8.25 -25.79 -4.19
C ALA A 128 7.14 -25.24 -5.10
N LEU A 129 5.88 -25.35 -4.69
CA LEU A 129 4.75 -24.77 -5.42
C LEU A 129 4.68 -23.23 -5.23
N ARG A 130 5.06 -22.71 -4.07
CA ARG A 130 5.23 -21.25 -3.89
C ARG A 130 6.32 -20.71 -4.81
N ALA A 131 7.43 -21.44 -4.93
CA ALA A 131 8.51 -21.06 -5.85
C ALA A 131 8.07 -21.16 -7.32
N ALA A 132 7.24 -22.15 -7.69
CA ALA A 132 6.66 -22.24 -9.02
C ALA A 132 5.75 -21.04 -9.32
N ALA A 133 4.86 -20.67 -8.40
CA ALA A 133 4.00 -19.50 -8.54
C ALA A 133 4.84 -18.21 -8.70
N ARG A 134 5.88 -18.02 -7.89
CA ARG A 134 6.77 -16.86 -7.99
C ARG A 134 7.45 -16.78 -9.36
N ASN A 135 7.89 -17.90 -9.91
CA ASN A 135 8.57 -17.94 -11.22
C ASN A 135 7.60 -17.77 -12.39
N ALA A 136 6.31 -18.06 -12.19
CA ALA A 136 5.27 -17.88 -13.21
C ALA A 136 4.87 -16.41 -13.40
N VAL A 137 5.01 -15.59 -12.36
CA VAL A 137 4.55 -14.21 -12.39
C VAL A 137 5.55 -13.31 -13.11
N ASP A 138 5.05 -12.48 -14.03
CA ASP A 138 5.80 -11.43 -14.74
C ASP A 138 5.32 -10.04 -14.29
N PRO A 139 5.97 -9.41 -13.30
CA PRO A 139 5.62 -8.08 -12.82
C PRO A 139 5.75 -7.00 -13.89
N ALA A 140 6.67 -7.13 -14.84
CA ALA A 140 6.87 -6.13 -15.88
C ALA A 140 5.67 -6.10 -16.84
N ALA A 141 5.11 -7.26 -17.18
CA ALA A 141 3.89 -7.35 -17.97
C ALA A 141 2.69 -6.75 -17.22
N LEU A 142 2.57 -7.00 -15.91
CA LEU A 142 1.50 -6.41 -15.07
C LEU A 142 1.60 -4.89 -15.06
N ILE A 143 2.79 -4.33 -14.80
CA ILE A 143 3.03 -2.88 -14.75
C ILE A 143 2.74 -2.23 -16.11
N LYS A 144 3.18 -2.86 -17.19
CA LYS A 144 2.93 -2.35 -18.52
C LYS A 144 1.44 -2.32 -18.88
N THR A 145 0.69 -3.36 -18.48
CA THR A 145 -0.70 -3.55 -18.93
C THR A 145 -1.71 -2.84 -18.03
N VAL A 146 -1.50 -2.90 -16.69
CA VAL A 146 -2.44 -2.34 -15.71
C VAL A 146 -2.08 -0.92 -15.31
N PHE A 147 -0.80 -0.69 -15.09
CA PHE A 147 -0.33 0.63 -14.64
C PHE A 147 0.19 1.52 -15.77
N GLU A 148 0.20 1.04 -17.00
CA GLU A 148 0.68 1.80 -18.20
C GLU A 148 2.06 2.46 -17.97
N GLY A 149 2.89 1.89 -17.08
CA GLY A 149 4.18 2.42 -16.67
C GLY A 149 4.14 3.34 -15.44
N HIS A 150 2.98 3.62 -14.87
CA HIS A 150 2.80 4.46 -13.67
C HIS A 150 2.98 3.69 -12.35
N ALA A 151 3.85 2.72 -12.33
CA ALA A 151 4.31 1.99 -11.14
C ALA A 151 5.77 1.58 -11.33
N ASP A 152 6.46 1.26 -10.22
CA ASP A 152 7.84 0.80 -10.26
C ASP A 152 7.91 -0.73 -10.16
N LEU A 153 8.91 -1.32 -10.85
CA LEU A 153 9.20 -2.74 -10.75
C LEU A 153 9.53 -3.13 -9.31
N PRO A 154 9.02 -4.27 -8.82
CA PRO A 154 9.28 -4.70 -7.47
C PRO A 154 10.74 -5.10 -7.30
N VAL A 155 11.34 -4.64 -6.22
CA VAL A 155 12.71 -4.99 -5.81
C VAL A 155 12.76 -5.63 -4.43
N GLY A 156 11.61 -5.84 -3.82
CA GLY A 156 11.36 -6.39 -2.50
C GLY A 156 9.99 -5.95 -1.99
N LEU A 157 9.76 -6.04 -0.69
CA LEU A 157 8.54 -5.51 -0.08
C LEU A 157 8.58 -3.98 0.01
N LEU A 158 9.75 -3.42 0.31
CA LEU A 158 9.95 -1.98 0.47
C LEU A 158 10.36 -1.33 -0.85
N GLY A 159 9.55 -0.40 -1.35
CA GLY A 159 9.73 0.27 -2.63
C GLY A 159 10.52 1.59 -2.56
N PRO A 160 10.51 2.36 -3.67
CA PRO A 160 11.28 3.61 -3.80
C PRO A 160 10.93 4.69 -2.77
N ALA A 161 9.71 4.70 -2.23
CA ALA A 161 9.32 5.62 -1.16
C ALA A 161 10.04 5.33 0.18
N VAL A 162 10.80 4.24 0.26
CA VAL A 162 11.69 3.89 1.40
C VAL A 162 13.13 3.84 0.88
N PRO A 163 13.78 4.98 0.58
CA PRO A 163 15.01 5.04 -0.22
C PRO A 163 16.19 4.29 0.41
N TRP A 164 16.34 4.30 1.73
CA TRP A 164 17.40 3.57 2.42
C TRP A 164 17.30 2.04 2.23
N ALA A 165 16.12 1.51 1.89
CA ALA A 165 15.96 0.08 1.64
C ALA A 165 16.70 -0.36 0.36
N ALA A 166 16.65 0.46 -0.69
CA ALA A 166 17.36 0.18 -1.95
C ALA A 166 18.89 0.16 -1.77
N GLU A 167 19.41 1.02 -0.88
CA GLU A 167 20.84 1.12 -0.59
C GLU A 167 21.35 -0.10 0.19
N LEU A 168 20.56 -0.60 1.11
CA LEU A 168 20.93 -1.66 2.05
C LEU A 168 20.54 -3.07 1.60
N ARG A 169 19.81 -3.19 0.48
CA ARG A 169 19.37 -4.51 0.00
C ARG A 169 20.55 -5.37 -0.41
N ALA A 170 20.71 -6.52 0.26
CA ALA A 170 21.83 -7.43 0.07
C ALA A 170 21.85 -8.06 -1.34
N TRP A 171 20.68 -8.26 -1.93
CA TRP A 171 20.53 -8.70 -3.32
C TRP A 171 20.34 -7.46 -4.20
N LYS A 172 21.31 -7.16 -5.01
CA LYS A 172 21.21 -6.09 -6.01
C LYS A 172 20.25 -6.50 -7.14
N LYS A 173 19.93 -5.56 -8.02
CA LYS A 173 18.94 -5.66 -9.12
C LYS A 173 18.97 -6.98 -9.94
N GLU A 174 20.06 -7.73 -9.89
CA GLU A 174 20.28 -8.95 -10.70
C GLU A 174 19.65 -10.21 -10.12
N THR A 175 19.13 -10.17 -8.89
CA THR A 175 18.72 -11.38 -8.14
C THR A 175 17.23 -11.45 -7.80
N TYR A 176 16.44 -10.40 -8.09
CA TYR A 176 15.01 -10.40 -7.81
C TYR A 176 14.18 -10.51 -9.09
N PRO A 177 13.15 -11.38 -9.15
CA PRO A 177 12.27 -11.49 -10.31
C PRO A 177 11.60 -10.14 -10.60
N GLY A 178 11.74 -9.63 -11.83
CA GLY A 178 11.16 -8.34 -12.25
C GLY A 178 12.12 -7.16 -12.26
N ALA A 179 13.33 -7.28 -11.70
CA ALA A 179 14.27 -6.17 -11.64
C ALA A 179 14.89 -5.76 -13.00
N SER A 180 14.76 -6.54 -14.05
CA SER A 180 15.48 -6.33 -15.33
C SER A 180 14.64 -6.44 -16.60
N GLY A 181 13.33 -6.57 -16.53
CA GLY A 181 12.49 -6.66 -17.76
C GLY A 181 12.74 -7.90 -18.64
N ALA A 182 13.72 -8.71 -18.34
CA ALA A 182 13.85 -10.06 -18.86
C ALA A 182 13.16 -11.01 -17.88
N ALA A 183 12.54 -12.08 -18.38
CA ALA A 183 11.96 -13.15 -17.57
C ALA A 183 12.94 -13.44 -16.43
N ALA A 184 12.63 -12.88 -15.24
CA ALA A 184 13.64 -12.76 -14.22
C ALA A 184 13.82 -14.12 -13.56
N THR A 185 14.83 -14.82 -13.96
CA THR A 185 15.41 -15.96 -13.25
C THR A 185 16.07 -15.52 -11.93
N GLY A 186 15.64 -14.37 -11.37
CA GLY A 186 16.18 -13.80 -10.16
C GLY A 186 15.96 -14.72 -8.97
N LYS A 187 17.02 -15.44 -8.62
CA LYS A 187 17.02 -16.27 -7.40
C LYS A 187 17.14 -15.33 -6.21
N VAL A 188 16.07 -15.24 -5.42
CA VAL A 188 16.23 -14.74 -4.05
C VAL A 188 17.23 -15.68 -3.37
N PRO A 189 18.38 -15.18 -2.90
CA PRO A 189 19.40 -16.05 -2.31
C PRO A 189 18.80 -16.86 -1.15
N GLY A 190 18.93 -18.18 -1.19
CA GLY A 190 18.38 -19.07 -0.19
C GLY A 190 16.92 -19.51 -0.41
N ALA A 191 16.25 -19.03 -1.48
CA ALA A 191 14.89 -19.48 -1.79
C ALA A 191 14.87 -20.91 -2.33
N THR A 192 13.78 -21.64 -2.02
CA THR A 192 13.51 -22.97 -2.55
C THR A 192 13.43 -22.95 -4.08
N ALA A 193 13.97 -23.98 -4.72
CA ALA A 193 13.82 -24.19 -6.16
C ALA A 193 12.35 -24.47 -6.51
N ALA A 194 11.92 -24.02 -7.70
CA ALA A 194 10.58 -24.32 -8.18
C ALA A 194 10.40 -25.80 -8.44
N GLY A 195 9.29 -26.36 -7.96
CA GLY A 195 8.83 -27.69 -8.30
C GLY A 195 7.99 -27.69 -9.58
N THR A 196 7.75 -28.88 -10.12
CA THR A 196 6.73 -29.08 -11.15
C THR A 196 5.35 -28.96 -10.52
N VAL A 197 4.48 -28.15 -11.11
CA VAL A 197 3.09 -28.05 -10.68
C VAL A 197 2.33 -29.29 -11.17
N PRO A 198 1.78 -30.14 -10.30
CA PRO A 198 0.96 -31.26 -10.73
C PRO A 198 -0.25 -30.77 -11.54
N ALA A 199 -0.55 -31.43 -12.64
CA ALA A 199 -1.65 -31.04 -13.51
C ALA A 199 -2.98 -30.96 -12.73
N GLY A 200 -3.71 -29.86 -12.89
CA GLY A 200 -4.99 -29.65 -12.22
C GLY A 200 -4.89 -29.18 -10.77
N THR A 201 -3.71 -28.78 -10.29
CA THR A 201 -3.56 -28.15 -8.96
C THR A 201 -4.46 -26.91 -8.87
N ALA A 202 -5.59 -27.05 -8.17
CA ALA A 202 -6.60 -25.99 -8.06
C ALA A 202 -6.21 -24.97 -6.98
N ILE A 203 -6.32 -23.69 -7.33
CA ILE A 203 -6.12 -22.56 -6.41
C ILE A 203 -7.24 -21.54 -6.54
N THR A 204 -7.58 -20.88 -5.45
CA THR A 204 -8.44 -19.69 -5.44
C THR A 204 -7.57 -18.46 -5.26
N LEU A 205 -7.64 -17.55 -6.23
CA LEU A 205 -6.99 -16.23 -6.20
C LEU A 205 -8.03 -15.18 -5.84
N ALA A 206 -7.89 -14.59 -4.67
CA ALA A 206 -8.79 -13.57 -4.18
C ALA A 206 -8.18 -12.17 -4.29
N SER A 207 -9.03 -11.14 -4.44
CA SER A 207 -8.68 -9.74 -4.36
C SER A 207 -9.92 -8.88 -4.08
N TYR A 208 -9.77 -7.56 -4.06
CA TYR A 208 -10.86 -6.64 -3.77
C TYR A 208 -10.97 -5.51 -4.80
N THR A 209 -12.17 -4.90 -4.84
CA THR A 209 -12.56 -3.92 -5.88
C THR A 209 -12.28 -2.47 -5.50
N ASP A 210 -11.99 -2.17 -4.24
CA ASP A 210 -11.77 -0.81 -3.72
C ASP A 210 -10.58 -0.10 -4.38
N ARG A 211 -9.71 -0.89 -5.03
CA ARG A 211 -8.62 -0.44 -5.89
C ARG A 211 -8.78 -1.07 -7.27
N PRO A 212 -9.16 -0.29 -8.28
CA PRO A 212 -9.44 -0.80 -9.63
C PRO A 212 -8.30 -1.62 -10.22
N GLU A 213 -7.06 -1.18 -10.02
CA GLU A 213 -5.87 -1.84 -10.53
C GLU A 213 -5.71 -3.28 -10.04
N LEU A 214 -6.17 -3.60 -8.83
CA LEU A 214 -6.12 -4.98 -8.33
C LEU A 214 -7.08 -5.88 -9.08
N GLY A 215 -8.30 -5.39 -9.36
CA GLY A 215 -9.27 -6.11 -10.18
C GLY A 215 -8.75 -6.40 -11.59
N GLU A 216 -8.00 -5.46 -12.17
CA GLU A 216 -7.38 -5.61 -13.50
C GLU A 216 -6.17 -6.55 -13.48
N MET A 217 -5.43 -6.62 -12.37
CA MET A 217 -4.30 -7.54 -12.22
C MET A 217 -4.72 -9.00 -12.09
N VAL A 218 -5.86 -9.29 -11.46
CA VAL A 218 -6.30 -10.66 -11.15
C VAL A 218 -6.38 -11.56 -12.39
N PRO A 219 -7.05 -11.18 -13.51
CA PRO A 219 -7.13 -12.03 -14.69
C PRO A 219 -5.76 -12.26 -15.34
N LEU A 220 -4.85 -11.30 -15.32
CA LEU A 220 -3.50 -11.44 -15.86
C LEU A 220 -2.65 -12.39 -14.99
N LEU A 221 -2.75 -12.26 -13.66
CA LEU A 221 -2.11 -13.21 -12.74
C LEU A 221 -2.66 -14.62 -12.90
N ALA A 222 -3.98 -14.77 -13.05
CA ALA A 222 -4.60 -16.07 -13.29
C ALA A 222 -4.03 -16.70 -14.54
N GLN A 223 -3.95 -15.97 -15.65
CA GLN A 223 -3.37 -16.46 -16.90
C GLN A 223 -1.90 -16.91 -16.74
N GLN A 224 -1.08 -16.15 -16.02
CA GLN A 224 0.32 -16.48 -15.77
C GLN A 224 0.46 -17.75 -14.91
N LEU A 225 -0.35 -17.88 -13.87
CA LEU A 225 -0.37 -19.06 -13.01
C LEU A 225 -0.92 -20.31 -13.73
N GLU A 226 -1.93 -20.13 -14.58
CA GLU A 226 -2.46 -21.22 -15.43
C GLU A 226 -1.42 -21.71 -16.43
N ALA A 227 -0.64 -20.83 -17.02
CA ALA A 227 0.48 -21.20 -17.90
C ALA A 227 1.55 -22.05 -17.17
N ALA A 228 1.66 -21.90 -15.85
CA ALA A 228 2.55 -22.72 -15.01
C ALA A 228 1.93 -24.05 -14.55
N GLY A 229 0.66 -24.32 -14.89
CA GLY A 229 -0.03 -25.58 -14.60
C GLY A 229 -1.05 -25.54 -13.45
N PHE A 230 -1.25 -24.39 -12.81
CA PHE A 230 -2.33 -24.23 -11.84
C PHE A 230 -3.71 -24.15 -12.54
N LYS A 231 -4.77 -24.49 -11.81
CA LYS A 231 -6.16 -24.23 -12.22
C LYS A 231 -6.70 -23.12 -11.31
N VAL A 232 -6.88 -21.92 -11.87
CA VAL A 232 -7.20 -20.73 -11.07
C VAL A 232 -8.70 -20.45 -11.05
N THR A 233 -9.26 -20.30 -9.85
CA THR A 233 -10.58 -19.71 -9.64
C THR A 233 -10.39 -18.31 -9.05
N GLN A 234 -10.99 -17.31 -9.68
CA GLN A 234 -10.89 -15.90 -9.25
C GLN A 234 -12.06 -15.56 -8.32
N ASP A 235 -11.79 -14.82 -7.25
CA ASP A 235 -12.78 -14.31 -6.30
C ASP A 235 -12.46 -12.83 -5.97
N VAL A 236 -13.20 -11.92 -6.61
CA VAL A 236 -12.98 -10.47 -6.47
C VAL A 236 -14.27 -9.84 -5.94
N ARG A 237 -14.20 -9.26 -4.74
CA ARG A 237 -15.34 -8.68 -4.03
C ARG A 237 -14.89 -7.40 -3.30
N GLU A 238 -15.79 -6.74 -2.58
CA GLU A 238 -15.44 -5.63 -1.70
C GLU A 238 -14.50 -6.08 -0.58
N TYR A 239 -13.60 -5.18 -0.16
CA TYR A 239 -12.53 -5.46 0.81
C TYR A 239 -13.05 -6.08 2.12
N ASN A 240 -14.12 -5.51 2.70
CA ASN A 240 -14.69 -5.98 3.95
C ASN A 240 -15.19 -7.45 3.90
N GLN A 241 -15.52 -7.96 2.71
CA GLN A 241 -15.94 -9.35 2.52
C GLN A 241 -14.74 -10.29 2.35
N ILE A 242 -13.66 -9.80 1.72
CA ILE A 242 -12.44 -10.58 1.47
C ILE A 242 -11.57 -10.71 2.71
N GLU A 243 -11.39 -9.63 3.48
CA GLU A 243 -10.42 -9.56 4.59
C GLU A 243 -10.62 -10.68 5.62
N SER A 244 -11.82 -10.81 6.15
CA SER A 244 -12.11 -11.81 7.19
C SER A 244 -11.92 -13.25 6.69
N GLU A 245 -12.28 -13.51 5.45
CA GLU A 245 -12.11 -14.82 4.83
C GLU A 245 -10.64 -15.14 4.49
N ALA A 246 -9.88 -14.13 4.08
CA ALA A 246 -8.44 -14.26 3.85
C ALA A 246 -7.69 -14.55 5.15
N LEU A 247 -8.00 -13.81 6.23
CA LEU A 247 -7.44 -14.06 7.55
C LEU A 247 -7.81 -15.44 8.12
N ALA A 248 -9.00 -15.94 7.78
CA ALA A 248 -9.41 -17.31 8.09
C ALA A 248 -8.75 -18.39 7.21
N GLY A 249 -7.95 -18.00 6.21
CA GLY A 249 -7.23 -18.90 5.32
C GLY A 249 -8.11 -19.60 4.28
N LYS A 250 -9.25 -19.01 3.89
CA LYS A 250 -10.17 -19.59 2.90
C LYS A 250 -9.62 -19.59 1.48
N PHE A 251 -8.70 -18.67 1.17
CA PHE A 251 -8.11 -18.53 -0.15
C PHE A 251 -6.71 -19.12 -0.20
N HIS A 252 -6.29 -19.59 -1.37
CA HIS A 252 -4.94 -20.09 -1.58
C HIS A 252 -3.96 -18.96 -1.86
N ALA A 253 -4.41 -17.91 -2.55
CA ALA A 253 -3.65 -16.72 -2.84
C ALA A 253 -4.53 -15.47 -2.69
N VAL A 254 -3.97 -14.38 -2.17
CA VAL A 254 -4.68 -13.10 -2.02
C VAL A 254 -3.79 -11.99 -2.57
N LEU A 255 -4.31 -11.27 -3.55
CA LEU A 255 -3.67 -10.06 -4.07
C LEU A 255 -4.11 -8.86 -3.25
N VAL A 256 -3.15 -8.14 -2.69
CA VAL A 256 -3.38 -6.96 -1.84
C VAL A 256 -2.49 -5.79 -2.24
N SER A 257 -2.99 -4.56 -2.07
CA SER A 257 -2.20 -3.34 -2.02
C SER A 257 -1.95 -2.98 -0.56
N ARG A 258 -0.70 -2.99 -0.13
CA ARG A 258 -0.36 -2.84 1.28
C ARG A 258 0.65 -1.71 1.50
N SER A 259 0.36 -0.78 2.41
CA SER A 259 1.37 0.16 2.89
C SER A 259 2.41 -0.58 3.73
N THR A 260 3.64 -0.60 3.26
CA THR A 260 4.74 -1.39 3.85
C THR A 260 5.42 -0.70 5.04
N VAL A 261 4.90 0.44 5.44
CA VAL A 261 5.34 1.17 6.64
C VAL A 261 4.17 1.48 7.59
N LEU A 262 2.95 1.09 7.23
CA LEU A 262 1.72 1.36 7.95
C LEU A 262 1.58 2.84 8.37
N ASP A 263 0.81 3.08 9.39
CA ASP A 263 0.51 4.44 9.85
C ASP A 263 1.67 5.14 10.55
N SER A 264 2.57 4.38 11.14
CA SER A 264 3.70 4.93 11.90
C SER A 264 4.93 5.25 11.04
N GLY A 265 4.92 4.89 9.75
CA GLY A 265 6.11 4.97 8.90
C GLY A 265 7.18 3.91 9.25
N ASP A 266 6.82 2.85 9.99
CA ASP A 266 7.74 1.81 10.45
C ASP A 266 7.50 0.48 9.73
N ALA A 267 8.45 0.06 8.91
CA ALA A 267 8.39 -1.21 8.19
C ALA A 267 8.30 -2.44 9.12
N VAL A 268 8.83 -2.35 10.35
CA VAL A 268 8.73 -3.46 11.32
C VAL A 268 7.30 -3.68 11.75
N ALA A 269 6.50 -2.62 11.89
CA ALA A 269 5.08 -2.74 12.23
C ALA A 269 4.32 -3.52 11.16
N TYR A 270 4.57 -3.22 9.88
CA TYR A 270 4.02 -3.97 8.75
C TYR A 270 4.47 -5.43 8.77
N MET A 271 5.78 -5.68 8.85
CA MET A 271 6.32 -7.04 8.84
C MET A 271 5.78 -7.89 10.01
N THR A 272 5.63 -7.28 11.17
CA THR A 272 5.04 -7.94 12.35
C THR A 272 3.57 -8.29 12.12
N ALA A 273 2.78 -7.34 11.65
CA ALA A 273 1.36 -7.56 11.45
C ALA A 273 1.07 -8.62 10.37
N ASP A 274 1.80 -8.58 9.26
CA ASP A 274 1.47 -9.36 8.07
C ASP A 274 2.22 -10.71 8.01
N PHE A 275 3.40 -10.86 8.62
CA PHE A 275 4.27 -12.02 8.43
C PHE A 275 4.78 -12.69 9.70
N SER A 276 4.61 -12.13 10.90
CA SER A 276 4.95 -12.89 12.10
C SER A 276 3.90 -13.96 12.41
N SER A 277 4.32 -15.04 13.08
CA SER A 277 3.42 -16.14 13.48
C SER A 277 2.26 -15.68 14.38
N SER A 278 2.42 -14.54 15.08
CA SER A 278 1.41 -13.89 15.91
C SER A 278 0.77 -12.66 15.25
N GLY A 279 1.04 -12.44 13.97
CA GLY A 279 0.58 -11.25 13.26
C GLY A 279 -0.93 -11.17 13.14
N SER A 280 -1.50 -10.00 13.43
CA SER A 280 -2.95 -9.77 13.39
C SER A 280 -3.51 -9.67 11.97
N TYR A 281 -2.67 -9.51 10.97
CA TYR A 281 -3.04 -9.35 9.55
C TYR A 281 -2.38 -10.41 8.65
N SER A 282 -2.07 -11.59 9.19
CA SER A 282 -1.35 -12.64 8.47
C SER A 282 -2.25 -13.41 7.49
N MET A 283 -2.55 -12.83 6.33
CA MET A 283 -3.33 -13.48 5.27
C MET A 283 -2.58 -14.66 4.64
N SER A 284 -1.24 -14.64 4.65
CA SER A 284 -0.41 -15.78 4.23
C SER A 284 -0.39 -16.92 5.24
N GLY A 285 -0.76 -16.64 6.47
CA GLY A 285 -0.70 -17.58 7.58
C GLY A 285 0.69 -18.14 7.84
N LEU A 286 1.72 -17.34 7.58
CA LEU A 286 3.11 -17.77 7.75
C LEU A 286 3.42 -18.10 9.20
N HIS A 287 4.01 -19.28 9.41
CA HIS A 287 4.63 -19.70 10.66
C HIS A 287 6.05 -20.15 10.35
N ASP A 288 7.03 -19.26 10.55
CA ASP A 288 8.44 -19.51 10.26
C ASP A 288 9.31 -18.86 11.34
N GLU A 289 9.98 -19.69 12.13
CA GLU A 289 10.83 -19.25 13.24
C GLU A 289 11.97 -18.30 12.79
N LYS A 290 12.47 -18.45 11.56
CA LYS A 290 13.53 -17.59 11.04
C LYS A 290 12.98 -16.21 10.72
N VAL A 291 11.76 -16.14 10.19
CA VAL A 291 11.05 -14.88 9.94
C VAL A 291 10.74 -14.20 11.27
N ASP A 292 10.18 -14.92 12.24
CA ASP A 292 9.86 -14.38 13.56
C ASP A 292 11.10 -13.84 14.27
N ALA A 293 12.21 -14.58 14.25
CA ALA A 293 13.47 -14.15 14.84
C ALA A 293 14.04 -12.90 14.16
N ALA A 294 13.97 -12.81 12.81
CA ALA A 294 14.44 -11.66 12.07
C ALA A 294 13.60 -10.41 12.36
N ILE A 295 12.27 -10.53 12.38
CA ILE A 295 11.34 -9.43 12.72
C ILE A 295 11.58 -8.98 14.17
N SER A 296 11.67 -9.92 15.12
CA SER A 296 11.92 -9.62 16.53
C SER A 296 13.24 -8.88 16.73
N LYS A 297 14.30 -9.30 16.03
CA LYS A 297 15.59 -8.59 16.04
C LYS A 297 15.45 -7.16 15.52
N ALA A 298 14.76 -6.95 14.41
CA ALA A 298 14.53 -5.61 13.87
C ALA A 298 13.72 -4.73 14.84
N ALA A 299 12.73 -5.33 15.51
CA ALA A 299 11.90 -4.63 16.51
C ALA A 299 12.72 -4.21 17.75
N ALA A 300 13.62 -5.07 18.23
CA ALA A 300 14.45 -4.83 19.41
C ALA A 300 15.63 -3.89 19.15
N THR A 301 16.00 -3.67 17.87
CA THR A 301 17.16 -2.82 17.53
C THR A 301 16.78 -1.34 17.59
N GLN A 302 17.64 -0.53 18.22
CA GLN A 302 17.44 0.92 18.33
C GLN A 302 17.43 1.59 16.94
N PRO A 303 16.70 2.69 16.75
CA PRO A 303 16.69 3.45 15.50
C PRO A 303 18.10 3.79 15.00
N GLY A 304 18.34 3.63 13.70
CA GLY A 304 19.61 3.85 13.05
C GLY A 304 19.93 2.78 12.00
N ASP A 305 21.16 2.80 11.49
CA ASP A 305 21.56 1.93 10.37
C ASP A 305 21.53 0.44 10.71
N GLU A 306 21.84 0.07 11.94
CA GLU A 306 21.79 -1.34 12.38
C GLU A 306 20.32 -1.85 12.37
N ARG A 307 19.35 -1.00 12.74
CA ARG A 307 17.95 -1.35 12.63
C ARG A 307 17.51 -1.48 11.17
N ARG A 308 17.94 -0.58 10.30
CA ARG A 308 17.67 -0.66 8.86
C ARG A 308 18.21 -1.96 8.26
N LYS A 309 19.45 -2.35 8.60
CA LYS A 309 20.02 -3.65 8.20
C LYS A 309 19.21 -4.83 8.72
N ALA A 310 18.75 -4.77 9.98
CA ALA A 310 17.91 -5.82 10.55
C ALA A 310 16.55 -5.91 9.85
N ILE A 311 15.95 -4.78 9.45
CA ILE A 311 14.72 -4.74 8.66
C ILE A 311 14.94 -5.40 7.29
N MET A 312 16.06 -5.12 6.62
CA MET A 312 16.37 -5.76 5.33
C MET A 312 16.60 -7.27 5.47
N ALA A 313 17.17 -7.72 6.59
CA ALA A 313 17.29 -9.15 6.87
C ALA A 313 15.92 -9.81 7.10
N ALA A 314 14.98 -9.12 7.74
CA ALA A 314 13.61 -9.59 7.89
C ALA A 314 12.87 -9.63 6.55
N GLU A 315 13.00 -8.58 5.71
CA GLU A 315 12.48 -8.58 4.34
C GLU A 315 12.98 -9.81 3.57
N GLN A 316 14.27 -10.09 3.63
CA GLN A 316 14.86 -11.26 2.97
C GLN A 316 14.27 -12.57 3.48
N ALA A 317 14.15 -12.74 4.78
CA ALA A 317 13.58 -13.96 5.36
C ALA A 317 12.13 -14.19 4.88
N ILE A 318 11.31 -13.14 4.84
CA ILE A 318 9.93 -13.19 4.34
C ILE A 318 9.91 -13.61 2.85
N LEU A 319 10.74 -13.01 2.02
CA LEU A 319 10.80 -13.33 0.58
C LEU A 319 11.33 -14.73 0.32
N VAL A 320 12.29 -15.20 1.11
CA VAL A 320 12.84 -16.57 1.04
C VAL A 320 11.76 -17.61 1.39
N SER A 321 10.89 -17.32 2.35
CA SER A 321 9.76 -18.21 2.71
C SER A 321 8.81 -18.44 1.53
N GLY A 322 8.76 -17.51 0.57
CA GLY A 322 7.84 -17.54 -0.55
C GLY A 322 6.39 -17.19 -0.19
N ALA A 323 6.12 -16.74 1.03
CA ALA A 323 4.77 -16.35 1.46
C ALA A 323 4.25 -15.08 0.77
N ALA A 324 5.15 -14.25 0.25
CA ALA A 324 4.84 -13.00 -0.43
C ALA A 324 5.59 -12.89 -1.75
N ILE A 325 4.88 -12.47 -2.81
CA ILE A 325 5.44 -12.15 -4.12
C ILE A 325 5.07 -10.71 -4.44
N PRO A 326 6.00 -9.74 -4.26
CA PRO A 326 5.77 -8.36 -4.67
C PRO A 326 5.61 -8.24 -6.19
N LEU A 327 4.66 -7.43 -6.64
CA LEU A 327 4.26 -7.31 -8.05
C LEU A 327 4.47 -5.93 -8.64
N ALA A 328 4.22 -4.88 -7.85
CA ALA A 328 4.42 -3.49 -8.24
C ALA A 328 4.62 -2.62 -7.00
N HIS A 329 5.53 -1.66 -7.08
CA HIS A 329 5.54 -0.53 -6.14
C HIS A 329 4.67 0.58 -6.70
N GLU A 330 3.64 0.95 -5.96
CA GLU A 330 2.60 1.84 -6.43
C GLU A 330 3.03 3.30 -6.41
N ARG A 331 2.55 4.05 -7.39
CA ARG A 331 2.58 5.51 -7.40
C ARG A 331 1.15 6.03 -7.36
N VAL A 332 0.94 7.08 -6.61
CA VAL A 332 -0.31 7.85 -6.67
C VAL A 332 -0.13 8.98 -7.70
N ILE A 333 -1.12 9.20 -8.53
CA ILE A 333 -1.15 10.30 -9.48
C ILE A 333 -2.05 11.38 -8.88
N GLN A 334 -1.44 12.43 -8.33
CA GLN A 334 -2.14 13.58 -7.79
C GLN A 334 -2.43 14.58 -8.91
N GLY A 335 -3.67 15.04 -9.01
CA GLY A 335 -4.08 16.12 -9.89
C GLY A 335 -4.11 17.46 -9.15
N GLU A 336 -3.53 18.50 -9.75
CA GLU A 336 -3.51 19.87 -9.20
C GLU A 336 -3.93 20.85 -10.28
N ALA A 337 -4.97 21.65 -10.04
CA ALA A 337 -5.36 22.72 -10.96
C ALA A 337 -4.23 23.75 -11.11
N SER A 338 -4.18 24.45 -12.25
CA SER A 338 -3.07 25.36 -12.59
C SER A 338 -2.86 26.52 -11.60
N GLY A 339 -3.90 26.89 -10.85
CA GLY A 339 -3.84 27.91 -9.80
C GLY A 339 -3.30 27.43 -8.47
N VAL A 340 -3.11 26.13 -8.28
CA VAL A 340 -2.66 25.53 -7.01
C VAL A 340 -1.16 25.79 -6.80
N THR A 341 -0.79 26.21 -5.61
CA THR A 341 0.60 26.30 -5.16
C THR A 341 0.74 25.77 -3.75
N GLY A 342 1.90 25.17 -3.41
CA GLY A 342 2.19 24.67 -2.07
C GLY A 342 1.39 23.44 -1.65
N ALA A 343 0.76 22.74 -2.59
CA ALA A 343 0.22 21.40 -2.33
C ALA A 343 1.36 20.45 -1.96
N GLN A 344 1.09 19.52 -1.07
CA GLN A 344 2.04 18.47 -0.70
C GLN A 344 1.82 17.24 -1.59
N ARG A 345 2.93 16.65 -2.01
CA ARG A 345 2.96 15.36 -2.70
C ARG A 345 3.52 14.33 -1.72
N ASP A 346 2.68 14.01 -0.74
CA ASP A 346 3.09 13.21 0.42
C ASP A 346 3.08 11.71 0.08
N PRO A 347 4.25 11.03 0.13
CA PRO A 347 4.30 9.58 -0.03
C PRO A 347 3.44 8.83 0.99
N GLY A 348 3.21 9.42 2.16
CA GLY A 348 2.37 8.85 3.22
C GLY A 348 0.87 8.95 2.96
N GLU A 349 0.43 9.62 1.89
CA GLU A 349 -0.98 9.81 1.52
C GLU A 349 -1.80 10.52 2.63
N ARG A 350 -1.21 11.45 3.40
CA ARG A 350 -1.84 12.03 4.60
C ARG A 350 -1.90 13.54 4.62
N ALA A 351 -0.93 14.20 4.02
CA ALA A 351 -0.74 15.63 4.11
C ALA A 351 -0.76 16.28 2.72
N LEU A 352 -1.91 16.28 2.05
CA LEU A 352 -2.05 16.89 0.72
C LEU A 352 -2.08 18.42 0.80
N ILE A 353 -2.67 18.96 1.87
CA ILE A 353 -2.90 20.39 2.09
C ILE A 353 -2.22 20.82 3.38
N THR A 354 -1.49 21.94 3.31
CA THR A 354 -0.80 22.54 4.44
C THR A 354 -1.13 24.03 4.58
N SER A 355 -0.58 24.68 5.57
CA SER A 355 -0.68 26.15 5.72
C SER A 355 -0.11 26.93 4.52
N ALA A 356 0.79 26.32 3.73
CA ALA A 356 1.37 26.92 2.55
C ALA A 356 0.53 26.74 1.27
N THR A 357 -0.47 25.86 1.29
CA THR A 357 -1.29 25.59 0.12
C THR A 357 -2.23 26.76 -0.17
N THR A 358 -2.26 27.19 -1.42
CA THR A 358 -3.14 28.27 -1.88
C THR A 358 -3.60 28.01 -3.30
N VAL A 359 -4.75 28.59 -3.66
CA VAL A 359 -5.32 28.56 -5.00
C VAL A 359 -5.47 30.00 -5.48
N LYS A 360 -4.89 30.31 -6.63
CA LYS A 360 -5.14 31.57 -7.34
C LYS A 360 -6.26 31.33 -8.36
N LYS A 361 -7.39 32.00 -8.15
CA LYS A 361 -8.49 32.04 -9.12
C LYS A 361 -8.27 33.13 -10.14
#